data_3d5121afeb0ea4e927b1408a5554f189
#
_entry.id   3d5121afeb0ea4e927b1408a5554f189
#
_cell.length_a   1.000
_cell.length_b   1.000
_cell.length_c   1.000
_cell.angle_alpha   90.00
_cell.angle_beta   90.00
_cell.angle_gamma   90.00
#
_symmetry.space_group_name_H-M   'P 1'
#
loop_
_entity.id
_entity.type
_entity.pdbx_description
1 polymer ?
#
loop_
_entity_poly.entity_id
_entity_poly.type
_entity_poly.pdbx_seq_one_letter_code
_entity_poly.pdbx_strand_id
1 'polypeptide(L)'
;MTKVKICGIKTLKDARAAIEAGADYLGFNFYPRSVRFIERQACAEITSILKKEHPHVNLVGVFVNSSFTAVQDILNACSLHLAQLHGDETAEMVASFEGKAYKAIRLSADSETDSRTITDFAKTRQGVGPALLVDAAVKGLYGGSGVTADWNGAAELAKQYPLLLAGGLTPENIADAIRQVRPWGVDVASGVESAPGEKDSGKMKAFVKAILELRESESA
;
A
#
# COMPACT_ATOMS: atom_id res chain seq x y z
N MET A 1 1.74 2.00 16.41
CA MET A 1 1.56 0.60 15.94
C MET A 1 1.61 0.61 14.43
N THR A 2 2.59 -0.08 13.79
CA THR A 2 2.77 -0.10 12.33
C THR A 2 1.55 -0.67 11.64
N LYS A 3 0.95 0.05 10.70
CA LYS A 3 -0.21 -0.39 9.93
C LYS A 3 0.18 -1.37 8.83
N VAL A 4 -0.71 -2.32 8.51
CA VAL A 4 -0.46 -3.33 7.47
C VAL A 4 -1.47 -3.18 6.35
N LYS A 5 -0.97 -2.99 5.13
CA LYS A 5 -1.77 -3.03 3.90
C LYS A 5 -1.39 -4.27 3.07
N ILE A 6 -2.40 -5.04 2.66
CA ILE A 6 -2.23 -6.12 1.69
C ILE A 6 -2.88 -5.68 0.38
N CYS A 7 -2.06 -5.54 -0.66
CA CYS A 7 -2.45 -4.95 -1.93
C CYS A 7 -2.62 -6.01 -3.03
N GLY A 8 -3.55 -5.75 -3.96
CA GLY A 8 -3.83 -6.65 -5.09
C GLY A 8 -4.79 -7.77 -4.75
N ILE A 9 -5.79 -7.48 -3.93
CA ILE A 9 -6.91 -8.38 -3.62
C ILE A 9 -7.82 -8.50 -4.84
N LYS A 10 -8.14 -9.74 -5.24
CA LYS A 10 -9.06 -10.02 -6.36
C LYS A 10 -10.25 -10.90 -5.97
N THR A 11 -10.20 -11.57 -4.84
CA THR A 11 -11.28 -12.48 -4.39
C THR A 11 -11.70 -12.18 -2.96
N LEU A 12 -12.95 -12.52 -2.61
CA LEU A 12 -13.45 -12.42 -1.24
C LEU A 12 -12.68 -13.36 -0.29
N LYS A 13 -12.24 -14.52 -0.80
CA LYS A 13 -11.42 -15.47 -0.05
C LYS A 13 -10.10 -14.82 0.38
N ASP A 14 -9.39 -14.15 -0.55
CA ASP A 14 -8.12 -13.49 -0.25
C ASP A 14 -8.32 -12.30 0.69
N ALA A 15 -9.42 -11.55 0.51
CA ALA A 15 -9.75 -10.44 1.40
C ALA A 15 -9.95 -10.90 2.85
N ARG A 16 -10.74 -11.95 3.06
CA ARG A 16 -10.96 -12.54 4.40
C ARG A 16 -9.66 -13.07 5.00
N ALA A 17 -8.86 -13.81 4.21
CA ALA A 17 -7.57 -14.33 4.67
C ALA A 17 -6.59 -13.21 5.06
N ALA A 18 -6.57 -12.08 4.33
CA ALA A 18 -5.77 -10.92 4.67
C ALA A 18 -6.23 -10.27 5.98
N ILE A 19 -7.53 -10.13 6.19
CA ILE A 19 -8.12 -9.58 7.43
C ILE A 19 -7.84 -10.49 8.62
N GLU A 20 -8.03 -11.81 8.46
CA GLU A 20 -7.71 -12.80 9.48
C GLU A 20 -6.22 -12.80 9.85
N ALA A 21 -5.34 -12.52 8.89
CA ALA A 21 -3.91 -12.34 9.15
C ALA A 21 -3.60 -11.06 9.95
N GLY A 22 -4.50 -10.06 9.95
CA GLY A 22 -4.33 -8.81 10.68
C GLY A 22 -4.08 -7.58 9.80
N ALA A 23 -4.53 -7.58 8.54
CA ALA A 23 -4.45 -6.41 7.68
C ALA A 23 -5.38 -5.28 8.15
N ASP A 24 -4.85 -4.06 8.25
CA ASP A 24 -5.61 -2.83 8.51
C ASP A 24 -6.22 -2.24 7.22
N TYR A 25 -5.56 -2.52 6.08
CA TYR A 25 -5.90 -1.99 4.75
C TYR A 25 -5.90 -3.08 3.70
N LEU A 26 -6.86 -3.05 2.78
CA LEU A 26 -6.92 -3.90 1.59
C LEU A 26 -6.83 -3.05 0.32
N GLY A 27 -5.94 -3.41 -0.62
CA GLY A 27 -5.77 -2.72 -1.89
C GLY A 27 -6.41 -3.47 -3.05
N PHE A 28 -7.22 -2.79 -3.86
CA PHE A 28 -7.87 -3.26 -5.09
C PHE A 28 -7.30 -2.50 -6.28
N ASN A 29 -6.75 -3.20 -7.27
CA ASN A 29 -6.00 -2.57 -8.35
C ASN A 29 -6.87 -2.39 -9.61
N PHE A 30 -7.07 -1.14 -10.02
CA PHE A 30 -7.87 -0.77 -11.20
C PHE A 30 -7.03 -0.41 -12.43
N TYR A 31 -5.73 -0.74 -12.42
CA TYR A 31 -4.87 -0.57 -13.60
C TYR A 31 -4.97 -1.80 -14.52
N PRO A 32 -5.54 -1.68 -15.76
CA PRO A 32 -5.87 -2.85 -16.59
C PRO A 32 -4.66 -3.68 -17.04
N ARG A 33 -3.44 -3.10 -17.03
CA ARG A 33 -2.20 -3.82 -17.38
C ARG A 33 -1.61 -4.60 -16.20
N SER A 34 -2.18 -4.47 -15.01
CA SER A 34 -1.71 -5.18 -13.82
C SER A 34 -2.24 -6.61 -13.79
N VAL A 35 -1.39 -7.58 -13.45
CA VAL A 35 -1.83 -8.96 -13.16
C VAL A 35 -2.76 -9.04 -11.94
N ARG A 36 -2.83 -7.96 -11.16
CA ARG A 36 -3.68 -7.80 -9.97
C ARG A 36 -4.94 -6.98 -10.24
N PHE A 37 -5.22 -6.72 -11.52
CA PHE A 37 -6.41 -5.97 -11.92
C PHE A 37 -7.69 -6.66 -11.43
N ILE A 38 -8.65 -5.84 -10.99
CA ILE A 38 -10.00 -6.28 -10.62
C ILE A 38 -11.04 -5.41 -11.33
N GLU A 39 -12.06 -6.04 -11.85
CA GLU A 39 -13.21 -5.34 -12.43
C GLU A 39 -14.02 -4.61 -11.35
N ARG A 40 -14.57 -3.43 -11.72
CA ARG A 40 -15.35 -2.59 -10.81
C ARG A 40 -16.51 -3.37 -10.16
N GLN A 41 -17.25 -4.17 -10.93
CA GLN A 41 -18.36 -4.94 -10.40
C GLN A 41 -17.92 -5.97 -9.36
N ALA A 42 -16.88 -6.76 -9.66
CA ALA A 42 -16.32 -7.74 -8.72
C ALA A 42 -15.80 -7.07 -7.44
N CYS A 43 -15.15 -5.91 -7.55
CA CYS A 43 -14.73 -5.15 -6.38
C CYS A 43 -15.94 -4.70 -5.55
N ALA A 44 -16.98 -4.15 -6.16
CA ALA A 44 -18.19 -3.69 -5.46
C ALA A 44 -18.90 -4.83 -4.71
N GLU A 45 -18.96 -6.02 -5.30
CA GLU A 45 -19.53 -7.22 -4.64
C GLU A 45 -18.71 -7.60 -3.40
N ILE A 46 -17.37 -7.67 -3.50
CA ILE A 46 -16.48 -7.99 -2.39
C ILE A 46 -16.60 -6.94 -1.28
N THR A 47 -16.51 -5.67 -1.63
CA THR A 47 -16.49 -4.59 -0.64
C THR A 47 -17.83 -4.41 0.07
N SER A 48 -18.95 -4.71 -0.60
CA SER A 48 -20.29 -4.70 0.02
C SER A 48 -20.42 -5.72 1.15
N ILE A 49 -19.78 -6.87 1.02
CA ILE A 49 -19.72 -7.92 2.04
C ILE A 49 -18.78 -7.49 3.16
N LEU A 50 -17.55 -7.07 2.81
CA LEU A 50 -16.53 -6.69 3.79
C LEU A 50 -16.96 -5.55 4.70
N LYS A 51 -17.69 -4.56 4.19
CA LYS A 51 -18.22 -3.45 5.02
C LYS A 51 -19.18 -3.88 6.11
N LYS A 52 -19.89 -4.98 5.90
CA LYS A 52 -20.80 -5.56 6.91
C LYS A 52 -20.03 -6.44 7.91
N GLU A 53 -19.12 -7.24 7.43
CA GLU A 53 -18.37 -8.19 8.23
C GLU A 53 -17.20 -7.55 9.01
N HIS A 54 -16.52 -6.57 8.40
CA HIS A 54 -15.27 -5.98 8.88
C HIS A 54 -15.25 -4.45 8.69
N PRO A 55 -16.15 -3.68 9.32
CA PRO A 55 -16.31 -2.23 9.09
C PRO A 55 -15.07 -1.40 9.50
N HIS A 56 -14.14 -1.98 10.26
CA HIS A 56 -12.92 -1.34 10.73
C HIS A 56 -11.76 -1.40 9.70
N VAL A 57 -11.89 -2.23 8.65
CA VAL A 57 -10.85 -2.39 7.63
C VAL A 57 -10.97 -1.31 6.55
N ASN A 58 -9.86 -0.68 6.22
CA ASN A 58 -9.83 0.36 5.21
C ASN A 58 -9.67 -0.25 3.80
N LEU A 59 -10.54 0.14 2.88
CA LEU A 59 -10.57 -0.32 1.50
C LEU A 59 -9.96 0.74 0.59
N VAL A 60 -8.95 0.38 -0.20
CA VAL A 60 -8.14 1.30 -1.00
C VAL A 60 -8.18 0.91 -2.47
N GLY A 61 -8.56 1.83 -3.35
CA GLY A 61 -8.41 1.65 -4.80
C GLY A 61 -7.02 2.11 -5.26
N VAL A 62 -6.37 1.33 -6.12
CA VAL A 62 -5.08 1.69 -6.71
C VAL A 62 -5.29 2.06 -8.17
N PHE A 63 -4.83 3.24 -8.55
CA PHE A 63 -5.04 3.84 -9.87
C PHE A 63 -3.71 4.29 -10.49
N VAL A 64 -3.62 4.26 -11.81
CA VAL A 64 -2.47 4.74 -12.59
C VAL A 64 -2.98 5.61 -13.73
N ASN A 65 -2.69 6.90 -13.68
CA ASN A 65 -3.03 7.88 -14.71
C ASN A 65 -4.53 7.89 -15.11
N SER A 66 -5.40 7.63 -14.13
CA SER A 66 -6.85 7.73 -14.31
C SER A 66 -7.33 9.16 -14.08
N SER A 67 -8.38 9.60 -14.78
CA SER A 67 -8.96 10.92 -14.53
C SER A 67 -9.60 11.01 -13.15
N PHE A 68 -9.72 12.22 -12.61
CA PHE A 68 -10.40 12.47 -11.33
C PHE A 68 -11.79 11.85 -11.29
N THR A 69 -12.60 12.07 -12.34
CA THR A 69 -13.97 11.54 -12.42
C THR A 69 -13.98 10.02 -12.40
N ALA A 70 -13.10 9.35 -13.17
CA ALA A 70 -13.03 7.90 -13.19
C ALA A 70 -12.65 7.31 -11.82
N VAL A 71 -11.70 7.94 -11.11
CA VAL A 71 -11.33 7.52 -9.76
C VAL A 71 -12.50 7.70 -8.80
N GLN A 72 -13.15 8.88 -8.82
CA GLN A 72 -14.28 9.20 -7.95
C GLN A 72 -15.48 8.25 -8.17
N ASP A 73 -15.78 7.91 -9.42
CA ASP A 73 -16.84 6.98 -9.79
C ASP A 73 -16.57 5.58 -9.22
N ILE A 74 -15.32 5.11 -9.28
CA ILE A 74 -14.94 3.80 -8.73
C ILE A 74 -14.95 3.84 -7.20
N LEU A 75 -14.44 4.89 -6.57
CA LEU A 75 -14.50 5.06 -5.10
C LEU A 75 -15.94 4.95 -4.61
N ASN A 76 -16.87 5.64 -5.27
CA ASN A 76 -18.28 5.62 -4.90
C ASN A 76 -18.94 4.25 -5.18
N ALA A 77 -18.76 3.70 -6.38
CA ALA A 77 -19.39 2.44 -6.78
C ALA A 77 -18.91 1.25 -5.95
N CYS A 78 -17.63 1.23 -5.58
CA CYS A 78 -17.04 0.18 -4.76
C CYS A 78 -17.01 0.55 -3.26
N SER A 79 -17.57 1.69 -2.87
CA SER A 79 -17.54 2.18 -1.49
C SER A 79 -16.14 2.13 -0.86
N LEU A 80 -15.12 2.51 -1.62
CA LEU A 80 -13.73 2.56 -1.14
C LEU A 80 -13.49 3.80 -0.28
N HIS A 81 -12.61 3.66 0.70
CA HIS A 81 -12.29 4.73 1.63
C HIS A 81 -11.23 5.69 1.09
N LEU A 82 -10.24 5.15 0.35
CA LEU A 82 -9.08 5.89 -0.13
C LEU A 82 -8.72 5.53 -1.57
N ALA A 83 -8.11 6.48 -2.28
CA ALA A 83 -7.42 6.27 -3.55
C ALA A 83 -5.90 6.34 -3.36
N GLN A 84 -5.18 5.33 -3.83
CA GLN A 84 -3.74 5.36 -4.03
C GLN A 84 -3.46 5.70 -5.48
N LEU A 85 -2.85 6.84 -5.74
CA LEU A 85 -2.50 7.31 -7.07
C LEU A 85 -1.03 6.94 -7.37
N HIS A 86 -0.83 6.04 -8.33
CA HIS A 86 0.45 5.34 -8.56
C HIS A 86 1.05 5.61 -9.96
N GLY A 87 0.54 6.60 -10.66
CA GLY A 87 1.04 7.07 -11.96
C GLY A 87 1.76 8.42 -11.83
N ASP A 88 1.50 9.31 -12.81
CA ASP A 88 2.11 10.65 -12.92
C ASP A 88 1.14 11.75 -12.47
N GLU A 89 0.20 11.40 -11.58
CA GLU A 89 -0.81 12.35 -11.07
C GLU A 89 -0.15 13.49 -10.30
N THR A 90 -0.68 14.73 -10.48
CA THR A 90 -0.14 15.93 -9.84
C THR A 90 -0.63 16.10 -8.39
N ALA A 91 0.04 16.97 -7.63
CA ALA A 91 -0.36 17.27 -6.25
C ALA A 91 -1.75 17.93 -6.19
N GLU A 92 -2.10 18.76 -7.18
CA GLU A 92 -3.43 19.36 -7.30
C GLU A 92 -4.50 18.30 -7.50
N MET A 93 -4.22 17.28 -8.32
CA MET A 93 -5.14 16.17 -8.48
C MET A 93 -5.31 15.38 -7.17
N VAL A 94 -4.24 15.11 -6.42
CA VAL A 94 -4.33 14.46 -5.11
C VAL A 94 -5.15 15.30 -4.15
N ALA A 95 -4.92 16.61 -4.11
CA ALA A 95 -5.63 17.55 -3.25
C ALA A 95 -7.14 17.61 -3.54
N SER A 96 -7.55 17.43 -4.81
CA SER A 96 -8.96 17.43 -5.23
C SER A 96 -9.80 16.33 -4.58
N PHE A 97 -9.17 15.29 -4.03
CA PHE A 97 -9.86 14.22 -3.28
C PHE A 97 -10.10 14.56 -1.80
N GLU A 98 -9.75 15.76 -1.35
CA GLU A 98 -10.07 16.26 0.01
C GLU A 98 -9.62 15.28 1.12
N GLY A 99 -8.39 14.79 1.00
CA GLY A 99 -7.78 13.84 1.95
C GLY A 99 -8.16 12.37 1.74
N LYS A 100 -8.98 12.06 0.74
CA LYS A 100 -9.33 10.67 0.36
C LYS A 100 -8.36 10.06 -0.66
N ALA A 101 -7.23 10.71 -0.94
CA ALA A 101 -6.20 10.17 -1.80
C ALA A 101 -4.81 10.40 -1.23
N TYR A 102 -3.87 9.55 -1.62
CA TYR A 102 -2.45 9.71 -1.37
C TYR A 102 -1.63 9.26 -2.58
N LYS A 103 -0.46 9.85 -2.72
CA LYS A 103 0.45 9.54 -3.84
C LYS A 103 1.40 8.41 -3.49
N ALA A 104 1.59 7.50 -4.45
CA ALA A 104 2.70 6.57 -4.44
C ALA A 104 3.89 7.21 -5.19
N ILE A 105 5.04 7.24 -4.54
CA ILE A 105 6.31 7.72 -5.10
C ILE A 105 7.30 6.58 -5.14
N ARG A 106 8.18 6.60 -6.15
CA ARG A 106 9.28 5.65 -6.27
C ARG A 106 10.56 6.35 -5.87
N LEU A 107 11.28 5.77 -4.90
CA LEU A 107 12.64 6.19 -4.60
C LEU A 107 13.60 5.37 -5.44
N SER A 108 14.41 6.04 -6.24
CA SER A 108 15.59 5.48 -6.90
C SER A 108 16.71 6.50 -6.85
N ALA A 109 17.95 6.06 -6.90
CA ALA A 109 19.11 6.96 -6.94
C ALA A 109 19.06 7.96 -8.11
N ASP A 110 18.29 7.61 -9.17
CA ASP A 110 18.08 8.43 -10.36
C ASP A 110 16.71 9.12 -10.37
N SER A 111 15.92 9.07 -9.27
CA SER A 111 14.60 9.70 -9.26
C SER A 111 14.75 11.22 -9.09
N GLU A 112 14.31 11.97 -10.10
CA GLU A 112 14.25 13.44 -10.09
C GLU A 112 13.11 13.98 -9.20
N THR A 113 12.46 13.13 -8.39
CA THR A 113 11.41 13.59 -7.49
C THR A 113 12.03 14.45 -6.39
N ASP A 114 12.01 15.76 -6.58
CA ASP A 114 12.61 16.68 -5.64
C ASP A 114 11.83 16.74 -4.30
N SER A 115 12.51 17.25 -3.27
CA SER A 115 11.94 17.35 -1.92
C SER A 115 10.68 18.23 -1.86
N ARG A 116 10.52 19.17 -2.79
CA ARG A 116 9.34 20.06 -2.84
C ARG A 116 8.14 19.28 -3.33
N THR A 117 8.30 18.54 -4.42
CA THR A 117 7.25 17.68 -4.98
C THR A 117 6.74 16.67 -3.95
N ILE A 118 7.65 16.01 -3.21
CA ILE A 118 7.28 15.09 -2.12
C ILE A 118 6.50 15.83 -1.03
N THR A 119 6.96 17.01 -0.63
CA THR A 119 6.31 17.84 0.39
C THR A 119 4.91 18.27 -0.06
N ASP A 120 4.74 18.64 -1.33
CA ASP A 120 3.45 19.07 -1.87
C ASP A 120 2.44 17.93 -1.87
N PHE A 121 2.86 16.71 -2.23
CA PHE A 121 2.00 15.52 -2.07
C PHE A 121 1.66 15.24 -0.60
N ALA A 122 2.63 15.30 0.29
CA ALA A 122 2.39 15.02 1.70
C ALA A 122 1.45 16.03 2.37
N LYS A 123 1.47 17.29 1.95
CA LYS A 123 0.57 18.35 2.43
C LYS A 123 -0.90 18.16 2.03
N THR A 124 -1.18 17.36 0.99
CA THR A 124 -2.57 17.07 0.60
C THR A 124 -3.30 16.21 1.60
N ARG A 125 -2.56 15.56 2.51
CA ARG A 125 -3.12 14.69 3.55
C ARG A 125 -4.04 15.45 4.50
N GLN A 126 -5.23 14.88 4.72
CA GLN A 126 -6.18 15.32 5.74
C GLN A 126 -6.55 14.13 6.62
N GLY A 127 -6.60 14.33 7.95
CA GLY A 127 -7.03 13.30 8.89
C GLY A 127 -6.01 12.18 9.16
N VAL A 128 -6.51 10.99 9.49
CA VAL A 128 -5.73 9.82 9.93
C VAL A 128 -5.55 8.85 8.77
N GLY A 129 -4.38 8.82 8.16
CA GLY A 129 -4.08 7.92 7.03
C GLY A 129 -2.65 8.12 6.56
N PRO A 130 -2.18 7.38 5.55
CA PRO A 130 -0.87 7.64 4.97
C PRO A 130 -0.88 8.98 4.23
N ALA A 131 0.21 9.73 4.32
CA ALA A 131 0.45 10.89 3.48
C ALA A 131 0.99 10.45 2.10
N LEU A 132 1.80 9.41 2.10
CA LEU A 132 2.49 8.87 0.93
C LEU A 132 2.55 7.34 1.01
N LEU A 133 2.69 6.70 -0.16
CA LEU A 133 3.31 5.39 -0.27
C LEU A 133 4.68 5.57 -0.90
N VAL A 134 5.70 4.96 -0.32
CA VAL A 134 7.08 4.98 -0.80
C VAL A 134 7.43 3.58 -1.29
N ASP A 135 7.58 3.43 -2.62
CA ASP A 135 8.08 2.20 -3.24
C ASP A 135 9.61 2.29 -3.33
N ALA A 136 10.28 1.60 -2.42
CA ALA A 136 11.73 1.60 -2.30
C ALA A 136 12.41 0.48 -3.12
N ALA A 137 11.69 -0.20 -4.04
CA ALA A 137 12.27 -1.27 -4.85
C ALA A 137 13.29 -0.75 -5.86
N VAL A 138 14.45 -1.37 -5.91
CA VAL A 138 15.46 -1.09 -6.94
C VAL A 138 15.06 -1.77 -8.26
N LYS A 139 15.07 -1.01 -9.36
CA LYS A 139 14.68 -1.48 -10.69
C LYS A 139 15.61 -2.64 -11.14
N GLY A 140 15.02 -3.80 -11.46
CA GLY A 140 15.76 -4.93 -12.05
C GLY A 140 16.27 -5.99 -11.06
N LEU A 141 16.05 -5.86 -9.76
CA LEU A 141 16.50 -6.83 -8.76
C LEU A 141 15.30 -7.45 -8.03
N TYR A 142 14.89 -8.62 -8.46
CA TYR A 142 13.98 -9.48 -7.72
C TYR A 142 14.75 -10.18 -6.59
N GLY A 143 14.18 -10.18 -5.40
CA GLY A 143 14.73 -10.62 -4.12
C GLY A 143 15.85 -11.68 -4.13
N GLY A 144 16.84 -11.48 -3.26
CA GLY A 144 17.97 -12.38 -3.07
C GLY A 144 19.33 -11.87 -3.55
N SER A 145 19.40 -10.70 -4.21
CA SER A 145 20.65 -10.14 -4.75
C SER A 145 21.50 -9.36 -3.73
N GLY A 146 21.05 -9.22 -2.48
CA GLY A 146 21.76 -8.44 -1.46
C GLY A 146 21.77 -6.92 -1.69
N VAL A 147 21.11 -6.42 -2.73
CA VAL A 147 20.93 -4.99 -2.96
C VAL A 147 19.65 -4.57 -2.25
N THR A 148 19.82 -3.87 -1.15
CA THR A 148 18.74 -3.30 -0.36
C THR A 148 17.99 -2.25 -1.16
N ALA A 149 16.65 -2.29 -1.10
CA ALA A 149 15.80 -1.17 -1.43
C ALA A 149 16.35 0.12 -0.77
N ASP A 150 16.07 1.29 -1.32
CA ASP A 150 16.52 2.56 -0.71
C ASP A 150 15.74 2.85 0.60
N TRP A 151 15.99 2.02 1.60
CA TRP A 151 15.41 2.19 2.92
C TRP A 151 15.97 3.41 3.66
N ASN A 152 17.16 3.89 3.30
CA ASN A 152 17.73 5.10 3.90
C ASN A 152 16.92 6.33 3.50
N GLY A 153 16.65 6.50 2.20
CA GLY A 153 15.77 7.59 1.72
C GLY A 153 14.36 7.48 2.28
N ALA A 154 13.80 6.27 2.36
CA ALA A 154 12.50 6.04 2.97
C ALA A 154 12.49 6.40 4.47
N ALA A 155 13.56 6.09 5.22
CA ALA A 155 13.69 6.42 6.63
C ALA A 155 13.71 7.93 6.89
N GLU A 156 14.40 8.71 6.04
CA GLU A 156 14.39 10.18 6.15
C GLU A 156 13.00 10.76 5.91
N LEU A 157 12.23 10.20 4.98
CA LEU A 157 10.84 10.62 4.75
C LEU A 157 9.91 10.19 5.89
N ALA A 158 10.13 9.00 6.47
CA ALA A 158 9.31 8.50 7.57
C ALA A 158 9.41 9.34 8.85
N LYS A 159 10.52 10.06 9.05
CA LYS A 159 10.69 11.03 10.15
C LYS A 159 9.77 12.24 9.99
N GLN A 160 9.37 12.57 8.76
CA GLN A 160 8.63 13.79 8.44
C GLN A 160 7.15 13.51 8.15
N TYR A 161 6.85 12.36 7.55
CA TYR A 161 5.51 12.05 7.04
C TYR A 161 5.07 10.65 7.43
N PRO A 162 3.77 10.44 7.76
CA PRO A 162 3.21 9.11 7.93
C PRO A 162 3.15 8.42 6.56
N LEU A 163 4.09 7.53 6.27
CA LEU A 163 4.18 6.83 4.99
C LEU A 163 3.91 5.32 5.11
N LEU A 164 3.40 4.75 4.03
CA LEU A 164 3.41 3.32 3.77
C LEU A 164 4.71 2.97 3.04
N LEU A 165 5.53 2.09 3.63
CA LEU A 165 6.69 1.52 2.95
C LEU A 165 6.23 0.35 2.08
N ALA A 166 6.65 0.37 0.82
CA ALA A 166 6.43 -0.69 -0.16
C ALA A 166 7.73 -1.03 -0.89
N GLY A 167 7.67 -2.02 -1.79
CA GLY A 167 8.80 -2.40 -2.63
C GLY A 167 9.57 -3.60 -2.09
N GLY A 168 9.31 -4.78 -2.67
CA GLY A 168 10.06 -6.02 -2.38
C GLY A 168 9.92 -6.56 -0.95
N LEU A 169 8.93 -6.10 -0.19
CA LEU A 169 8.69 -6.60 1.17
C LEU A 169 8.20 -8.05 1.15
N THR A 170 8.74 -8.87 2.05
CA THR A 170 8.42 -10.29 2.24
C THR A 170 8.38 -10.63 3.72
N PRO A 171 7.84 -11.80 4.13
CA PRO A 171 7.90 -12.25 5.52
C PRO A 171 9.32 -12.28 6.11
N GLU A 172 10.34 -12.53 5.26
CA GLU A 172 11.73 -12.69 5.68
C GLU A 172 12.43 -11.35 5.95
N ASN A 173 12.03 -10.26 5.27
CA ASN A 173 12.73 -8.97 5.37
C ASN A 173 11.94 -7.87 6.08
N ILE A 174 10.65 -8.11 6.37
CA ILE A 174 9.77 -7.05 6.91
C ILE A 174 10.22 -6.52 8.27
N ALA A 175 10.75 -7.39 9.14
CA ALA A 175 11.22 -6.96 10.45
C ALA A 175 12.40 -5.97 10.33
N ASP A 176 13.36 -6.24 9.45
CA ASP A 176 14.51 -5.36 9.22
C ASP A 176 14.09 -4.06 8.54
N ALA A 177 13.16 -4.14 7.57
CA ALA A 177 12.59 -2.96 6.94
C ALA A 177 11.93 -2.01 7.97
N ILE A 178 11.15 -2.55 8.91
CA ILE A 178 10.49 -1.75 9.95
C ILE A 178 11.51 -1.16 10.93
N ARG A 179 12.51 -1.94 11.37
CA ARG A 179 13.56 -1.45 12.27
C ARG A 179 14.33 -0.27 11.68
N GLN A 180 14.67 -0.37 10.38
CA GLN A 180 15.47 0.64 9.70
C GLN A 180 14.65 1.87 9.34
N VAL A 181 13.45 1.70 8.78
CA VAL A 181 12.65 2.80 8.23
C VAL A 181 11.72 3.42 9.27
N ARG A 182 11.22 2.63 10.21
CA ARG A 182 10.20 3.04 11.19
C ARG A 182 8.98 3.70 10.54
N PRO A 183 8.40 3.06 9.50
CA PRO A 183 7.30 3.66 8.76
C PRO A 183 6.01 3.67 9.59
N TRP A 184 5.08 4.56 9.23
CA TRP A 184 3.72 4.54 9.78
C TRP A 184 2.99 3.21 9.48
N GLY A 185 3.24 2.64 8.30
CA GLY A 185 2.72 1.34 7.90
C GLY A 185 3.53 0.74 6.75
N VAL A 186 3.16 -0.48 6.38
CA VAL A 186 3.79 -1.24 5.31
C VAL A 186 2.75 -1.70 4.30
N ASP A 187 3.14 -1.81 3.03
CA ASP A 187 2.31 -2.28 1.93
C ASP A 187 2.99 -3.44 1.21
N VAL A 188 2.32 -4.58 1.15
CA VAL A 188 2.83 -5.77 0.49
C VAL A 188 1.88 -6.27 -0.60
N ALA A 189 2.44 -6.65 -1.75
CA ALA A 189 1.71 -7.27 -2.85
C ALA A 189 2.32 -8.62 -3.23
N SER A 190 3.43 -8.64 -3.99
CA SER A 190 4.06 -9.86 -4.50
C SER A 190 4.69 -10.74 -3.42
N GLY A 191 5.21 -10.15 -2.34
CA GLY A 191 5.86 -10.91 -1.26
C GLY A 191 4.94 -11.86 -0.49
N VAL A 192 3.62 -11.74 -0.68
CA VAL A 192 2.61 -12.64 -0.10
C VAL A 192 1.78 -13.34 -1.18
N GLU A 193 2.38 -13.59 -2.34
CA GLU A 193 1.76 -14.31 -3.46
C GLU A 193 2.43 -15.68 -3.67
N SER A 194 1.63 -16.66 -4.11
CA SER A 194 2.11 -17.98 -4.58
C SER A 194 2.53 -17.93 -6.04
N ALA A 195 1.81 -17.13 -6.84
CA ALA A 195 2.10 -16.80 -8.23
C ALA A 195 1.64 -15.36 -8.51
N PRO A 196 2.09 -14.69 -9.58
CA PRO A 196 1.70 -13.31 -9.88
C PRO A 196 0.18 -13.09 -9.87
N GLY A 197 -0.29 -12.28 -8.92
CA GLY A 197 -1.72 -11.99 -8.72
C GLY A 197 -2.52 -13.04 -7.95
N GLU A 198 -1.89 -14.06 -7.35
CA GLU A 198 -2.51 -15.08 -6.53
C GLU A 198 -2.00 -15.00 -5.09
N LYS A 199 -2.87 -14.62 -4.15
CA LYS A 199 -2.49 -14.49 -2.74
C LYS A 199 -2.29 -15.85 -2.07
N ASP A 200 -1.28 -15.91 -1.20
CA ASP A 200 -0.99 -17.06 -0.36
C ASP A 200 -1.31 -16.74 1.10
N SER A 201 -2.29 -17.43 1.66
CA SER A 201 -2.74 -17.17 3.05
C SER A 201 -1.67 -17.47 4.09
N GLY A 202 -0.79 -18.45 3.84
CA GLY A 202 0.34 -18.77 4.71
C GLY A 202 1.37 -17.64 4.74
N LYS A 203 1.73 -17.13 3.57
CA LYS A 203 2.65 -15.98 3.45
C LYS A 203 2.05 -14.71 4.06
N MET A 204 0.74 -14.45 3.87
CA MET A 204 0.08 -13.31 4.52
C MET A 204 0.16 -13.41 6.04
N LYS A 205 -0.13 -14.59 6.62
CA LYS A 205 -0.02 -14.83 8.06
C LYS A 205 1.42 -14.70 8.54
N ALA A 206 2.39 -15.26 7.82
CA ALA A 206 3.82 -15.16 8.16
C ALA A 206 4.30 -13.70 8.13
N PHE A 207 3.88 -12.92 7.14
CA PHE A 207 4.21 -11.49 7.03
C PHE A 207 3.72 -10.68 8.23
N VAL A 208 2.44 -10.83 8.59
CA VAL A 208 1.88 -10.12 9.74
C VAL A 208 2.46 -10.62 11.06
N LYS A 209 2.67 -11.94 11.19
CA LYS A 209 3.31 -12.52 12.38
C LYS A 209 4.69 -11.91 12.64
N ALA A 210 5.54 -11.79 11.61
CA ALA A 210 6.87 -11.18 11.75
C ALA A 210 6.80 -9.73 12.26
N ILE A 211 5.75 -8.97 11.89
CA ILE A 211 5.51 -7.62 12.40
C ILE A 211 5.09 -7.64 13.87
N LEU A 212 4.26 -8.58 14.28
CA LEU A 212 3.78 -8.70 15.66
C LEU A 212 4.91 -9.13 16.61
N GLU A 213 5.72 -10.09 16.22
CA GLU A 213 6.89 -10.55 17.00
C GLU A 213 7.92 -9.45 17.20
N LEU A 214 8.13 -8.60 16.20
CA LEU A 214 8.99 -7.43 16.34
C LEU A 214 8.49 -6.47 17.44
N ARG A 215 7.17 -6.24 17.50
CA ARG A 215 6.55 -5.35 18.50
C ARG A 215 6.72 -5.88 19.93
N GLU A 216 6.55 -7.19 20.10
CA GLU A 216 6.74 -7.84 21.41
C GLU A 216 8.19 -7.70 21.89
N SER A 217 9.16 -7.88 20.99
CA SER A 217 10.58 -7.75 21.30
C SER A 217 11.04 -6.32 21.63
N GLU A 218 10.36 -5.30 21.11
CA GLU A 218 10.67 -3.88 21.40
C GLU A 218 9.97 -3.35 22.68
N SER A 219 8.99 -4.11 23.19
CA SER A 219 8.22 -3.74 24.38
C SER A 219 8.73 -4.43 25.65
N ALA A 220 9.65 -5.40 25.54
CA ALA A 220 10.27 -6.16 26.63
C ALA A 220 11.60 -5.55 27.03
#